data_d0357284429a71af2921d4a5de834b41
#
_entry.id   d0357284429a71af2921d4a5de834b41
#
_cell.length_a   1.000
_cell.length_b   1.000
_cell.length_c   1.000
_cell.angle_alpha   90.00
_cell.angle_beta   90.00
_cell.angle_gamma   90.00
#
_symmetry.space_group_name_H-M   'P 1'
#
loop_
_entity.id
_entity.type
_entity.pdbx_description
1 polymer ?
#
loop_
_entity_poly.entity_id
_entity_poly.type
_entity_poly.pdbx_seq_one_letter_code
_entity_poly.pdbx_strand_id
1 'polypeptide(L)'
;FRQAFDWGQAEREGSVAPRPGVDARHDAAEAEVAGCVARLDEYLEEQRQRVGAGGQKLAFVTHMRDRFQMEVPEAVAKRVPAEFQLTSQRKAAGKQPAVKRFTTEDLSALVKDLEAAEEEQQAALANILRALMLRFLEDFDALLEAAACVSELDCLMSLATHADLAEGPMCVPEICEAGEGGDAQVFEARALRHPAAVVGRCGSFVPNDIRLGGGGGDPGAVDLHAIGLF
;
A
#
# COMPACT_ATOMS: atom_id res chain seq x y z
N PHE A 1 -18.37 2.25 1.42
CA PHE A 1 -17.08 2.25 0.71
C PHE A 1 -17.28 2.32 -0.81
N ARG A 2 -17.98 1.35 -1.45
CA ARG A 2 -18.12 1.31 -2.91
C ARG A 2 -18.74 2.55 -3.54
N GLN A 3 -19.59 3.28 -2.81
CA GLN A 3 -20.26 4.49 -3.30
C GLN A 3 -19.45 5.76 -3.07
N ALA A 4 -18.48 5.74 -2.14
CA ALA A 4 -17.73 6.92 -1.73
C ALA A 4 -16.54 7.23 -2.65
N PHE A 5 -15.96 6.23 -3.31
CA PHE A 5 -14.73 6.36 -4.09
C PHE A 5 -14.88 5.82 -5.51
N ASP A 6 -14.08 6.36 -6.42
CA ASP A 6 -13.90 5.79 -7.76
C ASP A 6 -12.77 4.74 -7.74
N TRP A 7 -13.18 3.49 -7.61
CA TRP A 7 -12.25 2.36 -7.58
C TRP A 7 -11.56 2.09 -8.92
N GLY A 8 -12.24 2.41 -10.03
CA GLY A 8 -11.64 2.28 -11.35
C GLY A 8 -10.49 3.28 -11.57
N GLN A 9 -10.62 4.49 -11.02
CA GLN A 9 -9.54 5.47 -11.00
C GLN A 9 -8.42 5.03 -10.06
N ALA A 10 -8.77 4.56 -8.87
CA ALA A 10 -7.79 4.08 -7.89
C ALA A 10 -6.90 2.96 -8.44
N GLU A 11 -7.46 2.00 -9.18
CA GLU A 11 -6.71 0.92 -9.83
C GLU A 11 -5.77 1.43 -10.94
N ARG A 12 -6.18 2.45 -11.70
CA ARG A 12 -5.37 2.99 -12.80
C ARG A 12 -4.26 3.94 -12.33
N GLU A 13 -4.55 4.76 -11.34
CA GLU A 13 -3.69 5.87 -10.93
C GLU A 13 -2.95 5.60 -9.60
N GLY A 14 -3.36 4.55 -8.87
CA GLY A 14 -2.80 4.22 -7.56
C GLY A 14 -3.17 5.23 -6.46
N SER A 15 -4.12 6.13 -6.74
CA SER A 15 -4.60 7.16 -5.82
C SER A 15 -6.11 7.04 -5.60
N VAL A 16 -6.55 7.27 -4.36
CA VAL A 16 -7.97 7.19 -4.00
C VAL A 16 -8.58 8.58 -4.08
N ALA A 17 -9.57 8.76 -4.95
CA ALA A 17 -10.34 9.99 -5.08
C ALA A 17 -11.80 9.76 -4.68
N PRO A 18 -12.40 10.63 -3.84
CA PRO A 18 -13.83 10.60 -3.58
C PRO A 18 -14.61 10.90 -4.85
N ARG A 19 -15.81 10.35 -4.94
CA ARG A 19 -16.73 10.75 -6.02
C ARG A 19 -17.31 12.12 -5.73
N PRO A 20 -17.59 12.92 -6.77
CA PRO A 20 -18.29 14.20 -6.60
C PRO A 20 -19.59 14.05 -5.81
N GLY A 21 -19.84 14.96 -4.89
CA GLY A 21 -21.03 14.96 -4.04
C GLY A 21 -20.93 14.09 -2.77
N VAL A 22 -19.81 13.46 -2.53
CA VAL A 22 -19.56 12.67 -1.29
C VAL A 22 -19.26 13.59 -0.11
N ASP A 23 -18.45 14.61 -0.34
CA ASP A 23 -18.09 15.60 0.66
C ASP A 23 -17.99 17.00 0.03
N ALA A 24 -18.84 17.92 0.47
CA ALA A 24 -18.91 19.27 -0.07
C ALA A 24 -17.63 20.08 0.15
N ARG A 25 -16.87 19.78 1.22
CA ARG A 25 -15.59 20.46 1.50
C ARG A 25 -14.50 20.00 0.54
N HIS A 26 -14.46 18.71 0.24
CA HIS A 26 -13.52 18.17 -0.74
C HIS A 26 -13.86 18.70 -2.14
N ASP A 27 -15.14 18.70 -2.53
CA ASP A 27 -15.58 19.20 -3.85
C ASP A 27 -15.24 20.69 -4.01
N ALA A 28 -15.41 21.49 -2.95
CA ALA A 28 -15.04 22.90 -2.96
C ALA A 28 -13.53 23.12 -3.08
N ALA A 29 -12.73 22.31 -2.36
CA ALA A 29 -11.27 22.38 -2.44
C ALA A 29 -10.77 21.93 -3.83
N GLU A 30 -11.36 20.92 -4.43
CA GLU A 30 -11.05 20.48 -5.81
C GLU A 30 -11.36 21.58 -6.84
N ALA A 31 -12.49 22.25 -6.69
CA ALA A 31 -12.85 23.40 -7.53
C ALA A 31 -11.86 24.57 -7.37
N GLU A 32 -11.39 24.82 -6.14
CA GLU A 32 -10.38 25.88 -5.90
C GLU A 32 -9.03 25.52 -6.53
N VAL A 33 -8.57 24.27 -6.42
CA VAL A 33 -7.36 23.80 -7.11
C VAL A 33 -7.49 24.00 -8.62
N ALA A 34 -8.61 23.59 -9.21
CA ALA A 34 -8.88 23.81 -10.63
C ALA A 34 -8.87 25.31 -11.00
N GLY A 35 -9.44 26.14 -10.14
CA GLY A 35 -9.42 27.60 -10.30
C GLY A 35 -8.00 28.19 -10.25
N CYS A 36 -7.15 27.70 -9.34
CA CYS A 36 -5.74 28.12 -9.26
C CYS A 36 -4.96 27.71 -10.51
N VAL A 37 -5.17 26.51 -11.03
CA VAL A 37 -4.54 26.03 -12.26
C VAL A 37 -4.96 26.89 -13.44
N ALA A 38 -6.26 27.21 -13.57
CA ALA A 38 -6.75 28.08 -14.62
C ALA A 38 -6.11 29.49 -14.56
N ARG A 39 -5.98 30.08 -13.36
CA ARG A 39 -5.29 31.38 -13.18
C ARG A 39 -3.80 31.31 -13.59
N LEU A 40 -3.13 30.20 -13.33
CA LEU A 40 -1.74 30.00 -13.79
C LEU A 40 -1.65 29.90 -15.32
N ASP A 41 -2.60 29.19 -15.95
CA ASP A 41 -2.62 29.08 -17.41
C ASP A 41 -2.92 30.44 -18.07
N GLU A 42 -3.86 31.20 -17.54
CA GLU A 42 -4.12 32.59 -17.98
C GLU A 42 -2.87 33.46 -17.81
N TYR A 43 -2.23 33.40 -16.67
CA TYR A 43 -0.99 34.11 -16.41
C TYR A 43 0.10 33.74 -17.42
N LEU A 44 0.27 32.47 -17.73
CA LEU A 44 1.24 32.03 -18.73
C LEU A 44 0.94 32.66 -20.10
N GLU A 45 -0.33 32.67 -20.49
CA GLU A 45 -0.74 33.24 -21.80
C GLU A 45 -0.54 34.76 -21.86
N GLU A 46 -0.82 35.46 -20.79
CA GLU A 46 -0.51 36.91 -20.70
C GLU A 46 1.01 37.15 -20.82
N GLN A 47 1.85 36.37 -20.15
CA GLN A 47 3.29 36.52 -20.25
C GLN A 47 3.81 36.17 -21.65
N ARG A 48 3.20 35.21 -22.35
CA ARG A 48 3.51 34.89 -23.75
C ARG A 48 3.24 36.10 -24.66
N GLN A 49 2.12 36.78 -24.47
CA GLN A 49 1.76 38.00 -25.22
C GLN A 49 2.73 39.14 -24.90
N ARG A 50 3.08 39.36 -23.63
CA ARG A 50 4.03 40.43 -23.21
C ARG A 50 5.44 40.24 -23.76
N VAL A 51 5.91 39.00 -23.86
CA VAL A 51 7.22 38.68 -24.46
C VAL A 51 7.20 38.85 -25.97
N GLY A 52 6.02 38.76 -26.62
CA GLY A 52 5.83 38.97 -28.04
C GLY A 52 6.50 37.91 -28.92
N ALA A 53 7.26 38.34 -29.94
CA ALA A 53 7.87 37.41 -30.90
C ALA A 53 8.81 36.39 -30.20
N GLY A 54 8.36 35.13 -30.12
CA GLY A 54 9.01 34.04 -29.42
C GLY A 54 8.38 33.67 -28.07
N GLY A 55 7.39 34.40 -27.58
CA GLY A 55 6.62 34.12 -26.36
C GLY A 55 5.94 32.76 -26.37
N GLN A 56 5.56 32.26 -27.55
CA GLN A 56 5.03 30.90 -27.70
C GLN A 56 5.98 29.79 -27.20
N LYS A 57 7.25 30.09 -27.00
CA LYS A 57 8.25 29.15 -26.45
C LYS A 57 8.39 29.24 -24.92
N LEU A 58 7.63 30.13 -24.29
CA LEU A 58 7.57 30.24 -22.84
C LEU A 58 6.66 29.14 -22.31
N ALA A 59 7.15 28.35 -21.42
CA ALA A 59 6.41 27.23 -20.81
C ALA A 59 6.74 27.13 -19.32
N PHE A 60 5.77 26.65 -18.55
CA PHE A 60 6.04 26.25 -17.18
C PHE A 60 6.83 24.96 -17.11
N VAL A 61 7.81 24.92 -16.22
CA VAL A 61 8.58 23.73 -15.91
C VAL A 61 8.76 23.60 -14.41
N THR A 62 8.84 22.37 -13.94
CA THR A 62 9.26 22.09 -12.55
C THR A 62 10.74 21.77 -12.57
N HIS A 63 11.51 22.46 -11.76
CA HIS A 63 12.94 22.23 -11.62
C HIS A 63 13.32 22.08 -10.14
N MET A 64 13.81 20.92 -9.78
CA MET A 64 14.06 20.53 -8.39
C MET A 64 12.78 20.61 -7.53
N ARG A 65 12.72 21.57 -6.61
CA ARG A 65 11.57 21.81 -5.72
C ARG A 65 10.66 22.94 -6.20
N ASP A 66 11.16 23.75 -7.15
CA ASP A 66 10.43 24.92 -7.62
C ASP A 66 9.48 24.53 -8.75
N ARG A 67 8.20 24.66 -8.51
CA ARG A 67 7.12 24.40 -9.48
C ARG A 67 6.87 25.66 -10.32
N PHE A 68 6.36 25.48 -11.51
CA PHE A 68 5.88 26.55 -12.40
C PHE A 68 6.91 27.64 -12.75
N GLN A 69 8.21 27.27 -12.83
CA GLN A 69 9.20 28.22 -13.37
C GLN A 69 8.97 28.47 -14.87
N MET A 70 9.02 29.73 -15.29
CA MET A 70 8.91 30.11 -16.70
C MET A 70 10.22 29.83 -17.43
N GLU A 71 10.27 28.78 -18.24
CA GLU A 71 11.43 28.43 -19.07
C GLU A 71 11.32 29.09 -20.44
N VAL A 72 12.39 29.79 -20.87
CA VAL A 72 12.51 30.38 -22.19
C VAL A 72 13.87 30.07 -22.81
N PRO A 73 13.94 29.87 -24.14
CA PRO A 73 15.22 29.80 -24.86
C PRO A 73 16.04 31.08 -24.64
N GLU A 74 17.36 30.95 -24.56
CA GLU A 74 18.27 32.07 -24.32
C GLU A 74 18.10 33.20 -25.35
N ALA A 75 17.78 32.86 -26.61
CA ALA A 75 17.52 33.86 -27.66
C ALA A 75 16.34 34.77 -27.36
N VAL A 76 15.34 34.30 -26.62
CA VAL A 76 14.15 35.04 -26.21
C VAL A 76 14.34 35.74 -24.88
N ALA A 77 15.23 35.23 -24.05
CA ALA A 77 15.49 35.74 -22.69
C ALA A 77 15.93 37.22 -22.63
N LYS A 78 16.37 37.79 -23.76
CA LYS A 78 16.70 39.23 -23.84
C LYS A 78 15.46 40.14 -23.97
N ARG A 79 14.29 39.56 -24.23
CA ARG A 79 13.03 40.29 -24.44
C ARG A 79 12.06 40.16 -23.28
N VAL A 80 12.44 39.38 -22.23
CA VAL A 80 11.58 39.25 -21.06
C VAL A 80 11.52 40.58 -20.30
N PRO A 81 10.37 40.94 -19.72
CA PRO A 81 10.20 42.13 -18.90
C PRO A 81 11.19 42.18 -17.72
N ALA A 82 11.45 43.38 -17.21
CA ALA A 82 12.40 43.57 -16.09
C ALA A 82 11.95 42.93 -14.77
N GLU A 83 10.66 42.64 -14.64
CA GLU A 83 10.05 41.98 -13.47
C GLU A 83 10.44 40.48 -13.36
N PHE A 84 10.96 39.89 -14.45
CA PHE A 84 11.39 38.50 -14.48
C PHE A 84 12.69 38.31 -13.71
N GLN A 85 12.62 37.60 -12.60
CA GLN A 85 13.77 37.27 -11.78
C GLN A 85 14.37 35.94 -12.26
N LEU A 86 15.66 35.97 -12.63
CA LEU A 86 16.36 34.76 -13.08
C LEU A 86 16.59 33.82 -11.90
N THR A 87 16.00 32.62 -11.97
CA THR A 87 16.14 31.57 -10.95
C THR A 87 17.28 30.61 -11.31
N SER A 88 17.33 30.16 -12.54
CA SER A 88 18.35 29.22 -13.00
C SER A 88 18.57 29.32 -14.52
N GLN A 89 19.68 28.74 -14.99
CA GLN A 89 19.99 28.66 -16.40
C GLN A 89 20.65 27.32 -16.74
N ARG A 90 20.34 26.80 -17.92
CA ARG A 90 20.99 25.62 -18.47
C ARG A 90 21.71 26.01 -19.75
N LYS A 91 23.02 25.73 -19.81
CA LYS A 91 23.83 25.93 -21.02
C LYS A 91 23.43 24.92 -22.09
N ALA A 92 23.66 25.24 -23.35
CA ALA A 92 23.49 24.30 -24.44
C ALA A 92 24.35 23.05 -24.23
N ALA A 93 23.76 21.87 -24.41
CA ALA A 93 24.46 20.58 -24.31
C ALA A 93 23.98 19.66 -25.42
N GLY A 94 24.86 19.32 -26.36
CA GLY A 94 24.49 18.49 -27.49
C GLY A 94 23.36 19.10 -28.34
N LYS A 95 22.24 18.35 -28.46
CA LYS A 95 21.03 18.81 -29.19
C LYS A 95 20.09 19.71 -28.37
N GLN A 96 20.37 19.91 -27.07
CA GLN A 96 19.50 20.71 -26.21
C GLN A 96 19.92 22.17 -26.24
N PRO A 97 19.00 23.10 -26.55
CA PRO A 97 19.31 24.53 -26.56
C PRO A 97 19.55 25.06 -25.14
N ALA A 98 20.28 26.17 -25.03
CA ALA A 98 20.40 26.91 -23.80
C ALA A 98 19.06 27.53 -23.41
N VAL A 99 18.70 27.41 -22.15
CA VAL A 99 17.45 27.94 -21.60
C VAL A 99 17.71 28.70 -20.30
N LYS A 100 16.86 29.68 -20.05
CA LYS A 100 16.82 30.44 -18.79
C LYS A 100 15.45 30.26 -18.15
N ARG A 101 15.44 30.17 -16.82
CA ARG A 101 14.22 30.03 -16.03
C ARG A 101 14.04 31.23 -15.14
N PHE A 102 12.83 31.70 -15.11
CA PHE A 102 12.45 32.92 -14.42
C PHE A 102 11.23 32.66 -13.52
N THR A 103 11.13 33.48 -12.48
CA THR A 103 9.93 33.64 -11.68
C THR A 103 9.55 35.13 -11.63
N THR A 104 8.37 35.43 -11.10
CA THR A 104 7.91 36.78 -10.76
C THR A 104 7.26 36.76 -9.40
N GLU A 105 7.04 37.91 -8.78
CA GLU A 105 6.32 37.98 -7.50
C GLU A 105 4.88 37.51 -7.67
N ASP A 106 4.21 37.90 -8.76
CA ASP A 106 2.84 37.47 -9.07
C ASP A 106 2.75 35.96 -9.27
N LEU A 107 3.67 35.36 -10.04
CA LEU A 107 3.73 33.91 -10.21
C LEU A 107 3.96 33.19 -8.87
N SER A 108 4.84 33.73 -8.04
CA SER A 108 5.13 33.16 -6.71
C SER A 108 3.89 33.21 -5.80
N ALA A 109 3.06 34.26 -5.92
CA ALA A 109 1.79 34.34 -5.20
C ALA A 109 0.78 33.30 -5.71
N LEU A 110 0.62 33.18 -7.03
CA LEU A 110 -0.28 32.20 -7.64
C LEU A 110 0.12 30.74 -7.27
N VAL A 111 1.41 30.45 -7.23
CA VAL A 111 1.92 29.13 -6.82
C VAL A 111 1.63 28.86 -5.36
N LYS A 112 1.77 29.83 -4.47
CA LYS A 112 1.39 29.69 -3.05
C LYS A 112 -0.10 29.47 -2.85
N ASP A 113 -0.93 30.15 -3.63
CA ASP A 113 -2.38 29.95 -3.59
C ASP A 113 -2.74 28.50 -4.04
N LEU A 114 -2.07 28.00 -5.08
CA LEU A 114 -2.25 26.61 -5.51
C LEU A 114 -1.79 25.61 -4.43
N GLU A 115 -0.64 25.84 -3.84
CA GLU A 115 -0.11 24.96 -2.77
C GLU A 115 -1.07 24.92 -1.57
N ALA A 116 -1.62 26.08 -1.17
CA ALA A 116 -2.60 26.15 -0.09
C ALA A 116 -3.91 25.43 -0.43
N ALA A 117 -4.38 25.53 -1.68
CA ALA A 117 -5.57 24.83 -2.14
C ALA A 117 -5.34 23.31 -2.20
N GLU A 118 -4.18 22.85 -2.64
CA GLU A 118 -3.79 21.44 -2.66
C GLU A 118 -3.67 20.87 -1.23
N GLU A 119 -3.13 21.62 -0.26
CA GLU A 119 -3.07 21.24 1.15
C GLU A 119 -4.49 21.09 1.74
N GLU A 120 -5.40 22.00 1.45
CA GLU A 120 -6.78 21.91 1.90
C GLU A 120 -7.51 20.71 1.30
N GLN A 121 -7.30 20.43 0.00
CA GLN A 121 -7.85 19.25 -0.67
C GLN A 121 -7.33 17.95 -0.02
N GLN A 122 -6.05 17.86 0.28
CA GLN A 122 -5.46 16.71 0.97
C GLN A 122 -6.00 16.56 2.38
N ALA A 123 -6.18 17.65 3.11
CA ALA A 123 -6.76 17.63 4.45
C ALA A 123 -8.23 17.16 4.42
N ALA A 124 -9.01 17.61 3.44
CA ALA A 124 -10.39 17.17 3.25
C ALA A 124 -10.45 15.66 2.94
N LEU A 125 -9.59 15.15 2.05
CA LEU A 125 -9.48 13.72 1.74
C LEU A 125 -9.10 12.90 2.98
N ALA A 126 -8.11 13.36 3.75
CA ALA A 126 -7.70 12.68 4.98
C ALA A 126 -8.83 12.59 6.00
N ASN A 127 -9.67 13.63 6.11
CA ASN A 127 -10.85 13.64 6.97
C ASN A 127 -11.92 12.63 6.51
N ILE A 128 -12.16 12.52 5.21
CA ILE A 128 -13.08 11.52 4.65
C ILE A 128 -12.61 10.12 4.98
N LEU A 129 -11.33 9.83 4.74
CA LEU A 129 -10.73 8.52 5.03
C LEU A 129 -10.80 8.19 6.51
N ARG A 130 -10.51 9.18 7.38
CA ARG A 130 -10.61 9.02 8.83
C ARG A 130 -12.05 8.72 9.28
N ALA A 131 -13.04 9.46 8.77
CA ALA A 131 -14.45 9.24 9.09
C ALA A 131 -14.91 7.83 8.66
N LEU A 132 -14.48 7.35 7.50
CA LEU A 132 -14.77 6.00 7.03
C LEU A 132 -14.13 4.93 7.90
N MET A 133 -12.89 5.12 8.34
CA MET A 133 -12.22 4.19 9.25
C MET A 133 -12.89 4.14 10.62
N LEU A 134 -13.30 5.29 11.16
CA LEU A 134 -14.06 5.32 12.42
C LEU A 134 -15.39 4.56 12.29
N ARG A 135 -16.08 4.72 11.18
CA ARG A 135 -17.33 4.00 10.90
C ARG A 135 -17.12 2.49 10.73
N PHE A 136 -15.99 2.09 10.13
CA PHE A 136 -15.60 0.68 10.06
C PHE A 136 -15.32 0.09 11.45
N LEU A 137 -14.70 0.89 12.35
CA LEU A 137 -14.38 0.46 13.71
C LEU A 137 -15.63 0.23 14.57
N GLU A 138 -16.77 0.87 14.27
CA GLU A 138 -18.04 0.59 14.97
C GLU A 138 -18.49 -0.86 14.82
N ASP A 139 -18.22 -1.50 13.67
CA ASP A 139 -18.60 -2.87 13.37
C ASP A 139 -17.40 -3.86 13.50
N PHE A 140 -16.24 -3.37 13.95
CA PHE A 140 -14.98 -4.12 13.91
C PHE A 140 -15.03 -5.44 14.68
N ASP A 141 -15.59 -5.43 15.89
CA ASP A 141 -15.66 -6.62 16.74
C ASP A 141 -16.52 -7.71 16.09
N ALA A 142 -17.68 -7.34 15.53
CA ALA A 142 -18.55 -8.27 14.84
C ALA A 142 -17.88 -8.85 13.56
N LEU A 143 -17.12 -8.02 12.84
CA LEU A 143 -16.36 -8.46 11.68
C LEU A 143 -15.21 -9.40 12.07
N LEU A 144 -14.55 -9.13 13.19
CA LEU A 144 -13.49 -9.96 13.74
C LEU A 144 -14.02 -11.34 14.17
N GLU A 145 -15.15 -11.37 14.87
CA GLU A 145 -15.83 -12.63 15.23
C GLU A 145 -16.24 -13.43 14.00
N ALA A 146 -16.83 -12.78 13.01
CA ALA A 146 -17.18 -13.44 11.75
C ALA A 146 -15.95 -14.01 11.03
N ALA A 147 -14.85 -13.26 10.99
CA ALA A 147 -13.60 -13.73 10.41
C ALA A 147 -13.01 -14.91 11.18
N ALA A 148 -13.10 -14.91 12.52
CA ALA A 148 -12.65 -16.03 13.35
C ALA A 148 -13.47 -17.31 13.06
N CYS A 149 -14.80 -17.19 12.99
CA CYS A 149 -15.68 -18.32 12.66
C CYS A 149 -15.37 -18.89 11.27
N VAL A 150 -15.16 -18.04 10.27
CA VAL A 150 -14.81 -18.49 8.90
C VAL A 150 -13.45 -19.16 8.89
N SER A 151 -12.48 -18.64 9.64
CA SER A 151 -11.12 -19.22 9.74
C SER A 151 -11.17 -20.59 10.41
N GLU A 152 -11.96 -20.76 11.46
CA GLU A 152 -12.16 -22.06 12.10
C GLU A 152 -12.80 -23.07 11.15
N LEU A 153 -13.84 -22.67 10.42
CA LEU A 153 -14.48 -23.50 9.41
C LEU A 153 -13.49 -23.90 8.30
N ASP A 154 -12.68 -22.99 7.81
CA ASP A 154 -11.66 -23.27 6.79
C ASP A 154 -10.63 -24.28 7.28
N CYS A 155 -10.16 -24.15 8.53
CA CYS A 155 -9.26 -25.12 9.16
C CYS A 155 -9.93 -26.52 9.27
N LEU A 156 -11.17 -26.59 9.76
CA LEU A 156 -11.89 -27.85 9.90
C LEU A 156 -12.15 -28.51 8.54
N MET A 157 -12.52 -27.74 7.53
CA MET A 157 -12.70 -28.24 6.16
C MET A 157 -11.40 -28.76 5.57
N SER A 158 -10.28 -28.09 5.81
CA SER A 158 -8.96 -28.51 5.35
C SER A 158 -8.52 -29.81 6.02
N LEU A 159 -8.75 -29.95 7.31
CA LEU A 159 -8.46 -31.18 8.07
C LEU A 159 -9.36 -32.33 7.60
N ALA A 160 -10.64 -32.09 7.41
CA ALA A 160 -11.59 -33.11 6.91
C ALA A 160 -11.20 -33.58 5.50
N THR A 161 -10.88 -32.63 4.61
CA THR A 161 -10.41 -32.96 3.24
C THR A 161 -9.11 -33.77 3.29
N HIS A 162 -8.18 -33.42 4.16
CA HIS A 162 -6.96 -34.16 4.32
C HIS A 162 -7.23 -35.59 4.82
N ALA A 163 -8.14 -35.76 5.78
CA ALA A 163 -8.50 -37.06 6.32
C ALA A 163 -9.20 -37.95 5.26
N ASP A 164 -10.05 -37.37 4.41
CA ASP A 164 -10.74 -38.07 3.32
C ASP A 164 -9.77 -38.50 2.22
N LEU A 165 -8.79 -37.69 1.90
CA LEU A 165 -7.78 -37.96 0.87
C LEU A 165 -6.59 -38.81 1.37
N ALA A 166 -6.47 -39.06 2.67
CA ALA A 166 -5.36 -39.79 3.25
C ALA A 166 -5.41 -41.26 2.86
N GLU A 167 -4.28 -41.82 2.41
CA GLU A 167 -4.10 -43.23 2.16
C GLU A 167 -3.98 -44.01 3.50
N GLY A 168 -5.05 -44.71 3.88
CA GLY A 168 -5.12 -45.57 5.06
C GLY A 168 -5.89 -44.96 6.25
N PRO A 169 -6.05 -45.70 7.33
CA PRO A 169 -6.90 -45.29 8.44
C PRO A 169 -6.36 -44.06 9.16
N MET A 170 -7.24 -43.15 9.50
CA MET A 170 -6.99 -41.99 10.34
C MET A 170 -7.65 -42.21 11.70
N CYS A 171 -7.10 -41.64 12.76
CA CYS A 171 -7.67 -41.67 14.11
C CYS A 171 -7.68 -40.29 14.74
N VAL A 172 -8.60 -40.09 15.68
CA VAL A 172 -8.59 -38.90 16.54
C VAL A 172 -7.60 -39.16 17.66
N PRO A 173 -6.66 -38.21 17.94
CA PRO A 173 -5.73 -38.39 19.05
C PRO A 173 -6.45 -38.35 20.40
N GLU A 174 -6.05 -39.19 21.33
CA GLU A 174 -6.49 -39.13 22.72
C GLU A 174 -5.53 -38.22 23.50
N ILE A 175 -6.10 -37.15 24.07
CA ILE A 175 -5.32 -36.21 24.88
C ILE A 175 -5.52 -36.58 26.35
N CYS A 176 -4.41 -37.05 26.98
CA CYS A 176 -4.41 -37.37 28.38
C CYS A 176 -3.91 -36.19 29.20
N GLU A 177 -4.61 -35.86 30.30
CA GLU A 177 -4.12 -34.90 31.26
C GLU A 177 -2.93 -35.52 32.03
N ALA A 178 -1.87 -34.72 32.28
CA ALA A 178 -0.80 -35.16 33.13
C ALA A 178 -1.33 -35.44 34.56
N GLY A 179 -1.11 -36.63 35.09
CA GLY A 179 -1.57 -36.99 36.43
C GLY A 179 -0.96 -36.08 37.49
N GLU A 180 -1.68 -35.86 38.61
CA GLU A 180 -1.26 -35.01 39.76
C GLU A 180 0.05 -35.47 40.43
N GLY A 181 0.64 -36.61 39.97
CA GLY A 181 1.89 -37.22 40.50
C GLY A 181 3.17 -36.81 39.79
N GLY A 182 3.13 -35.88 38.83
CA GLY A 182 4.33 -35.48 38.07
C GLY A 182 4.80 -36.54 37.07
N ASP A 183 3.85 -37.35 36.57
CA ASP A 183 4.14 -38.32 35.52
C ASP A 183 4.64 -37.61 34.26
N ALA A 184 5.77 -38.14 33.75
CA ALA A 184 6.42 -37.58 32.57
C ALA A 184 5.41 -37.49 31.39
N GLN A 185 5.46 -36.39 30.63
CA GLN A 185 4.69 -36.24 29.42
C GLN A 185 4.91 -37.43 28.47
N VAL A 186 3.83 -38.00 27.96
CA VAL A 186 3.90 -39.15 27.07
C VAL A 186 3.33 -38.79 25.71
N PHE A 187 4.07 -39.13 24.66
CA PHE A 187 3.55 -39.12 23.28
C PHE A 187 3.69 -40.55 22.73
N GLU A 188 2.59 -41.18 22.39
CA GLU A 188 2.57 -42.50 21.77
C GLU A 188 1.79 -42.41 20.44
N ALA A 189 2.43 -42.84 19.38
CA ALA A 189 1.78 -42.92 18.06
C ALA A 189 2.16 -44.26 17.40
N ARG A 190 1.17 -44.99 16.92
CA ARG A 190 1.36 -46.25 16.19
C ARG A 190 1.12 -46.03 14.70
N ALA A 191 1.98 -46.56 13.86
CA ALA A 191 1.96 -46.44 12.43
C ALA A 191 1.87 -44.96 11.99
N LEU A 192 2.62 -44.06 12.64
CA LEU A 192 2.64 -42.65 12.36
C LEU A 192 3.12 -42.40 10.94
N ARG A 193 2.39 -41.55 10.20
CA ARG A 193 2.69 -41.16 8.82
C ARG A 193 2.90 -39.64 8.75
N HIS A 194 3.81 -39.22 7.91
CA HIS A 194 4.02 -37.83 7.66
C HIS A 194 2.95 -37.30 6.66
N PRO A 195 2.16 -36.28 6.98
CA PRO A 195 1.05 -35.84 6.13
C PRO A 195 1.48 -35.37 4.74
N ALA A 196 2.67 -34.80 4.60
CA ALA A 196 3.17 -34.33 3.31
C ALA A 196 3.96 -35.40 2.52
N ALA A 197 4.37 -36.50 3.13
CA ALA A 197 5.15 -37.54 2.44
C ALA A 197 4.28 -38.49 1.62
N VAL A 198 2.98 -38.52 1.87
CA VAL A 198 2.00 -39.39 1.18
C VAL A 198 1.63 -38.82 -0.20
N VAL A 199 1.83 -37.56 -0.46
CA VAL A 199 1.47 -36.90 -1.71
C VAL A 199 2.63 -36.96 -2.72
N GLY A 200 2.85 -38.12 -3.33
CA GLY A 200 3.32 -38.21 -4.71
C GLY A 200 4.80 -38.04 -5.03
N ARG A 201 5.75 -38.01 -4.08
CA ARG A 201 7.19 -37.83 -4.41
C ARG A 201 8.16 -38.90 -3.94
N CYS A 202 7.80 -39.70 -2.99
CA CYS A 202 8.69 -40.77 -2.52
C CYS A 202 7.86 -42.04 -2.45
N GLY A 203 8.02 -42.99 -3.30
CA GLY A 203 7.43 -44.32 -3.25
C GLY A 203 6.60 -44.71 -2.00
N SER A 204 6.38 -45.88 -1.66
CA SER A 204 5.61 -46.25 -0.46
C SER A 204 6.26 -45.70 0.83
N PHE A 205 5.55 -44.82 1.54
CA PHE A 205 5.95 -44.37 2.87
C PHE A 205 5.80 -45.53 3.86
N VAL A 206 6.81 -45.77 4.66
CA VAL A 206 6.77 -46.78 5.72
C VAL A 206 6.36 -46.11 7.02
N PRO A 207 5.18 -46.44 7.61
CA PRO A 207 4.75 -45.90 8.88
C PRO A 207 5.64 -46.37 10.01
N ASN A 208 5.87 -45.53 11.01
CA ASN A 208 6.71 -45.85 12.18
C ASN A 208 5.94 -45.70 13.48
N ASP A 209 6.24 -46.55 14.43
CA ASP A 209 5.76 -46.40 15.81
C ASP A 209 6.69 -45.47 16.56
N ILE A 210 6.15 -44.50 17.28
CA ILE A 210 6.91 -43.56 18.09
C ILE A 210 6.34 -43.54 19.50
N ARG A 211 7.23 -43.65 20.50
CA ARG A 211 6.91 -43.46 21.89
C ARG A 211 7.96 -42.57 22.54
N LEU A 212 7.49 -41.44 23.12
CA LEU A 212 8.35 -40.43 23.76
C LEU A 212 7.83 -40.21 25.19
N GLY A 213 8.71 -40.11 26.15
CA GLY A 213 8.36 -39.92 27.57
C GLY A 213 7.86 -41.19 28.26
N GLY A 214 7.31 -41.04 29.47
CA GLY A 214 6.89 -42.17 30.30
C GLY A 214 8.07 -42.79 31.08
N GLY A 215 8.33 -42.28 32.27
CA GLY A 215 9.41 -42.77 33.17
C GLY A 215 9.18 -44.19 33.62
N GLY A 216 9.66 -45.18 32.89
CA GLY A 216 9.57 -46.59 33.23
C GLY A 216 10.29 -47.45 32.20
N GLY A 217 11.60 -47.65 32.33
CA GLY A 217 12.37 -48.83 32.03
C GLY A 217 12.26 -49.52 30.68
N ASP A 218 11.73 -48.88 29.64
CA ASP A 218 11.66 -49.47 28.30
C ASP A 218 12.90 -49.00 27.49
N PRO A 219 13.78 -49.94 27.05
CA PRO A 219 15.02 -49.58 26.34
C PRO A 219 14.83 -48.94 24.97
N GLY A 220 13.58 -48.74 24.53
CA GLY A 220 13.24 -48.06 23.29
C GLY A 220 12.71 -46.61 23.44
N ALA A 221 12.58 -46.08 24.67
CA ALA A 221 12.09 -44.71 24.88
C ALA A 221 13.15 -43.68 24.51
N VAL A 222 12.88 -42.84 23.52
CA VAL A 222 13.77 -41.72 23.14
C VAL A 222 13.53 -40.55 24.10
N ASP A 223 14.55 -40.12 24.81
CA ASP A 223 14.49 -38.97 25.71
C ASP A 223 14.38 -37.67 24.91
N LEU A 224 13.26 -36.93 25.03
CA LEU A 224 13.00 -35.66 24.34
C LEU A 224 14.05 -34.57 24.64
N HIS A 225 14.71 -34.64 25.81
CA HIS A 225 15.80 -33.73 26.16
C HIS A 225 17.07 -33.94 25.33
N ALA A 226 17.22 -35.12 24.71
CA ALA A 226 18.39 -35.45 23.89
C ALA A 226 18.32 -34.96 22.46
N ILE A 227 17.13 -34.53 21.97
CA ILE A 227 16.93 -34.17 20.55
C ILE A 227 17.00 -32.65 20.29
N GLY A 228 17.08 -31.79 21.32
CA GLY A 228 17.35 -30.36 21.15
C GLY A 228 16.31 -29.61 20.29
N LEU A 229 15.07 -30.04 20.30
CA LEU A 229 13.96 -29.38 19.62
C LEU A 229 13.17 -28.50 20.61
N PHE A 230 13.74 -27.33 20.92
CA PHE A 230 13.05 -26.14 21.38
C PHE A 230 13.77 -24.91 20.83
#